data_3db2ca5b781cf976e1aad00f0ff66e9b
#
_entry.id   3db2ca5b781cf976e1aad00f0ff66e9b
#
_cell.length_a   1.000
_cell.length_b   1.000
_cell.length_c   1.000
_cell.angle_alpha   90.00
_cell.angle_beta   90.00
_cell.angle_gamma   90.00
#
_symmetry.space_group_name_H-M   'P 1'
#
loop_
_entity.id
_entity.type
_entity.pdbx_description
1 polymer ?
#
loop_
_entity_poly.entity_id
_entity_poly.type
_entity_poly.pdbx_seq_one_letter_code
_entity_poly.pdbx_strand_id
1 'polypeptide(L)'
;MLKYTLKRIGAMVPVMLIISVVVFLIIYLTPGDPASSMLGMEASADQIERVNDSLGLNEPLPQRYVEWMGGVLTGDLGDSYFMRQPVTQAIAEHFGPTLSLALLAQLIALLIALPCGVVAALKHGSRTDAVLRVVALLGVAIPGFLMALMLMWLFAVTLRVLPVAGYAPLSKGWFSHLRYLALPAISLGCVQAALLMRMTRASVIEAMQLDCVKTARAKGVSEVRVVLSHALRNAALPILTSVGYSFGALITGAVVTEAIFNIPGLGQLVTSSIERRDYPVIQGVLLVVALLNSVINLAVDLAYGAFDPRARKWGDA
;
A
#
# COMPACT_ATOMS: atom_id res chain seq x y z
N MET A 1 -16.43 7.93 -20.92
CA MET A 1 -15.31 7.18 -20.30
C MET A 1 -13.97 7.84 -20.63
N LEU A 2 -13.56 7.96 -21.90
CA LEU A 2 -12.25 8.51 -22.26
C LEU A 2 -11.99 9.90 -21.65
N LYS A 3 -12.93 10.86 -21.81
CA LYS A 3 -12.83 12.22 -21.23
C LYS A 3 -12.69 12.20 -19.70
N TYR A 4 -13.45 11.32 -19.02
CA TYR A 4 -13.36 11.12 -17.57
C TYR A 4 -11.99 10.59 -17.16
N THR A 5 -11.49 9.56 -17.85
CA THR A 5 -10.14 8.98 -17.61
C THR A 5 -9.05 10.03 -17.82
N LEU A 6 -9.10 10.80 -18.93
CA LEU A 6 -8.12 11.86 -19.21
C LEU A 6 -8.14 12.96 -18.13
N LYS A 7 -9.33 13.38 -17.66
CA LYS A 7 -9.44 14.37 -16.57
C LYS A 7 -8.82 13.83 -15.27
N ARG A 8 -9.01 12.54 -14.97
CA ARG A 8 -8.43 11.89 -13.78
C ARG A 8 -6.91 11.75 -13.88
N ILE A 9 -6.40 11.35 -15.04
CA ILE A 9 -4.95 11.32 -15.30
C ILE A 9 -4.36 12.73 -15.19
N GLY A 10 -5.04 13.73 -15.77
CA GLY A 10 -4.61 15.12 -15.64
C GLY A 10 -4.55 15.61 -14.19
N ALA A 11 -5.48 15.14 -13.34
CA ALA A 11 -5.48 15.49 -11.92
C ALA A 11 -4.32 14.80 -11.13
N MET A 12 -3.75 13.71 -11.65
CA MET A 12 -2.57 13.07 -11.03
C MET A 12 -1.29 13.89 -11.24
N VAL A 13 -1.19 14.64 -12.36
CA VAL A 13 0.03 15.39 -12.70
C VAL A 13 0.43 16.40 -11.61
N PRO A 14 -0.44 17.31 -11.14
CA PRO A 14 -0.08 18.25 -10.08
C PRO A 14 0.27 17.53 -8.77
N VAL A 15 -0.38 16.41 -8.44
CA VAL A 15 -0.08 15.62 -7.25
C VAL A 15 1.32 15.01 -7.36
N MET A 16 1.65 14.38 -8.49
CA MET A 16 2.98 13.81 -8.72
C MET A 16 4.06 14.88 -8.74
N LEU A 17 3.77 16.07 -9.27
CA LEU A 17 4.70 17.19 -9.26
C LEU A 17 4.97 17.69 -7.84
N ILE A 18 3.95 17.84 -7.01
CA ILE A 18 4.14 18.20 -5.59
C ILE A 18 4.96 17.13 -4.87
N ILE A 19 4.64 15.86 -5.07
CA ILE A 19 5.37 14.75 -4.45
C ILE A 19 6.82 14.74 -4.91
N SER A 20 7.11 14.97 -6.19
CA SER A 20 8.47 15.00 -6.71
C SER A 20 9.31 16.12 -6.08
N VAL A 21 8.73 17.32 -5.91
CA VAL A 21 9.39 18.41 -5.19
C VAL A 21 9.67 18.04 -3.73
N VAL A 22 8.69 17.46 -3.03
CA VAL A 22 8.86 17.04 -1.63
C VAL A 22 9.92 15.96 -1.51
N VAL A 23 9.87 14.93 -2.37
CA VAL A 23 10.85 13.82 -2.38
C VAL A 23 12.25 14.33 -2.71
N PHE A 24 12.37 15.27 -3.63
CA PHE A 24 13.66 15.90 -3.94
C PHE A 24 14.20 16.69 -2.75
N LEU A 25 13.37 17.49 -2.10
CA LEU A 25 13.76 18.34 -0.98
C LEU A 25 14.06 17.56 0.30
N ILE A 26 13.52 16.35 0.48
CA ILE A 26 13.72 15.53 1.70
C ILE A 26 15.19 15.22 1.97
N ILE A 27 16.01 15.15 0.91
CA ILE A 27 17.46 14.97 0.98
C ILE A 27 18.11 16.12 1.73
N TYR A 28 17.70 17.35 1.44
CA TYR A 28 18.29 18.55 2.05
C TYR A 28 17.83 18.81 3.46
N LEU A 29 16.68 18.26 3.84
CA LEU A 29 16.14 18.33 5.19
C LEU A 29 16.79 17.28 6.11
N THR A 30 17.41 16.24 5.53
CA THR A 30 18.05 15.16 6.30
C THR A 30 19.49 15.57 6.61
N PRO A 31 19.85 15.76 7.89
CA PRO A 31 21.21 16.14 8.26
C PRO A 31 22.20 15.03 7.90
N GLY A 32 23.30 15.43 7.24
CA GLY A 32 24.41 14.55 6.86
C GLY A 32 24.70 14.56 5.37
N ASP A 33 25.88 14.06 5.04
CA ASP A 33 26.46 14.09 3.71
C ASP A 33 26.59 12.66 3.15
N PRO A 34 26.09 12.37 1.92
CA PRO A 34 26.28 11.06 1.29
C PRO A 34 27.76 10.72 1.12
N ALA A 35 28.59 11.68 0.72
CA ALA A 35 30.02 11.45 0.53
C ALA A 35 30.72 10.97 1.81
N SER A 36 30.38 11.56 2.96
CA SER A 36 30.92 11.11 4.25
C SER A 36 30.44 9.70 4.62
N SER A 37 29.22 9.34 4.22
CA SER A 37 28.68 7.98 4.42
C SER A 37 29.33 6.94 3.50
N MET A 38 29.72 7.34 2.28
CA MET A 38 30.41 6.48 1.31
C MET A 38 31.89 6.26 1.65
N LEU A 39 32.57 7.32 2.12
CA LEU A 39 34.01 7.32 2.39
C LEU A 39 34.35 6.86 3.81
N GLY A 40 33.39 6.92 4.74
CA GLY A 40 33.60 6.58 6.15
C GLY A 40 34.15 7.75 7.00
N MET A 41 34.26 7.52 8.30
CA MET A 41 34.58 8.55 9.30
C MET A 41 36.03 9.07 9.22
N GLU A 42 36.92 8.40 8.50
CA GLU A 42 38.33 8.79 8.35
C GLU A 42 38.61 9.62 7.08
N ALA A 43 37.56 9.93 6.29
CA ALA A 43 37.72 10.71 5.06
C ALA A 43 38.17 12.15 5.34
N SER A 44 39.13 12.64 4.56
CA SER A 44 39.55 14.04 4.61
C SER A 44 38.48 14.95 3.99
N ALA A 45 38.44 16.23 4.43
CA ALA A 45 37.49 17.21 3.87
C ALA A 45 37.63 17.33 2.34
N ASP A 46 38.86 17.28 1.80
CA ASP A 46 39.12 17.33 0.35
C ASP A 46 38.56 16.10 -0.41
N GLN A 47 38.55 14.93 0.23
CA GLN A 47 37.94 13.73 -0.39
C GLN A 47 36.42 13.83 -0.42
N ILE A 48 35.84 14.32 0.66
CA ILE A 48 34.37 14.54 0.75
C ILE A 48 33.95 15.57 -0.30
N GLU A 49 34.66 16.69 -0.42
CA GLU A 49 34.35 17.73 -1.41
C GLU A 49 34.42 17.21 -2.85
N ARG A 50 35.47 16.46 -3.20
CA ARG A 50 35.57 15.84 -4.54
C ARG A 50 34.43 14.87 -4.86
N VAL A 51 33.99 14.08 -3.89
CA VAL A 51 32.85 13.18 -4.10
C VAL A 51 31.56 13.99 -4.23
N ASN A 52 31.36 15.02 -3.42
CA ASN A 52 30.21 15.91 -3.52
C ASN A 52 30.15 16.60 -4.90
N ASP A 53 31.29 17.08 -5.40
CA ASP A 53 31.39 17.66 -6.74
C ASP A 53 31.07 16.62 -7.82
N SER A 54 31.60 15.41 -7.70
CA SER A 54 31.34 14.33 -8.67
C SER A 54 29.87 13.87 -8.70
N LEU A 55 29.16 14.04 -7.58
CA LEU A 55 27.73 13.75 -7.44
C LEU A 55 26.84 14.96 -7.78
N GLY A 56 27.44 16.11 -8.15
CA GLY A 56 26.71 17.35 -8.43
C GLY A 56 26.02 17.95 -7.22
N LEU A 57 26.42 17.58 -5.99
CA LEU A 57 25.74 18.02 -4.77
C LEU A 57 25.94 19.50 -4.45
N ASN A 58 26.97 20.13 -5.04
CA ASN A 58 27.30 21.53 -4.87
C ASN A 58 26.58 22.46 -5.87
N GLU A 59 25.83 21.89 -6.84
CA GLU A 59 25.09 22.70 -7.81
C GLU A 59 23.83 23.34 -7.20
N PRO A 60 23.33 24.46 -7.79
CA PRO A 60 22.11 25.11 -7.31
C PRO A 60 20.90 24.17 -7.33
N LEU A 61 20.10 24.16 -6.27
CA LEU A 61 18.94 23.28 -6.11
C LEU A 61 17.96 23.26 -7.30
N PRO A 62 17.59 24.41 -7.90
CA PRO A 62 16.67 24.42 -9.04
C PRO A 62 17.24 23.70 -10.26
N GLN A 63 18.56 23.82 -10.54
CA GLN A 63 19.21 23.13 -11.64
C GLN A 63 19.18 21.63 -11.42
N ARG A 64 19.60 21.17 -10.26
CA ARG A 64 19.56 19.74 -9.89
C ARG A 64 18.16 19.14 -9.95
N TYR A 65 17.14 19.88 -9.52
CA TYR A 65 15.76 19.41 -9.62
C TYR A 65 15.35 19.23 -11.09
N VAL A 66 15.67 20.17 -11.97
CA VAL A 66 15.33 20.09 -13.39
C VAL A 66 16.06 18.92 -14.06
N GLU A 67 17.34 18.72 -13.78
CA GLU A 67 18.14 17.61 -14.33
C GLU A 67 17.60 16.26 -13.84
N TRP A 68 17.36 16.13 -12.52
CA TRP A 68 16.79 14.92 -11.93
C TRP A 68 15.39 14.62 -12.48
N MET A 69 14.53 15.62 -12.58
CA MET A 69 13.19 15.44 -13.15
C MET A 69 13.25 15.09 -14.63
N GLY A 70 14.20 15.65 -15.37
CA GLY A 70 14.47 15.25 -16.76
C GLY A 70 14.81 13.76 -16.89
N GLY A 71 15.66 13.25 -16.02
CA GLY A 71 15.94 11.82 -15.89
C GLY A 71 14.71 10.99 -15.56
N VAL A 72 13.96 11.40 -14.53
CA VAL A 72 12.71 10.72 -14.12
C VAL A 72 11.72 10.60 -15.29
N LEU A 73 11.54 11.66 -16.09
CA LEU A 73 10.62 11.66 -17.24
C LEU A 73 11.08 10.75 -18.38
N THR A 74 12.37 10.50 -18.50
CA THR A 74 12.94 9.54 -19.48
C THR A 74 13.08 8.11 -18.93
N GLY A 75 12.72 7.90 -17.66
CA GLY A 75 12.80 6.59 -16.99
C GLY A 75 14.16 6.30 -16.36
N ASP A 76 15.04 7.31 -16.31
CA ASP A 76 16.31 7.24 -15.59
C ASP A 76 16.14 7.83 -14.18
N LEU A 77 16.25 6.95 -13.17
CA LEU A 77 16.18 7.33 -11.76
C LEU A 77 17.58 7.51 -11.13
N GLY A 78 18.63 7.47 -11.95
CA GLY A 78 20.02 7.52 -11.53
C GLY A 78 20.54 6.17 -11.04
N ASP A 79 21.77 6.18 -10.52
CA ASP A 79 22.47 5.01 -9.99
C ASP A 79 22.53 5.04 -8.47
N SER A 80 22.39 3.85 -7.86
CA SER A 80 22.61 3.66 -6.43
C SER A 80 24.05 3.92 -6.06
N TYR A 81 24.26 4.75 -5.05
CA TYR A 81 25.62 5.05 -4.55
C TYR A 81 26.32 3.83 -3.94
N PHE A 82 25.55 2.88 -3.38
CA PHE A 82 26.08 1.70 -2.67
C PHE A 82 25.95 0.40 -3.45
N MET A 83 24.85 0.20 -4.17
CA MET A 83 24.62 -1.05 -4.89
C MET A 83 25.32 -1.08 -6.26
N ARG A 84 25.80 0.06 -6.76
CA ARG A 84 26.49 0.20 -8.06
C ARG A 84 25.66 -0.36 -9.21
N GLN A 85 24.37 -0.14 -9.17
CA GLN A 85 23.43 -0.56 -10.22
C GLN A 85 22.37 0.53 -10.41
N PRO A 86 21.68 0.59 -11.56
CA PRO A 86 20.59 1.51 -11.79
C PRO A 86 19.48 1.36 -10.73
N VAL A 87 18.96 2.48 -10.26
CA VAL A 87 17.85 2.51 -9.27
C VAL A 87 16.63 1.78 -9.80
N THR A 88 16.35 1.89 -11.10
CA THR A 88 15.27 1.17 -11.79
C THR A 88 15.38 -0.33 -11.64
N GLN A 89 16.59 -0.90 -11.75
CA GLN A 89 16.84 -2.32 -11.54
C GLN A 89 16.64 -2.71 -10.06
N ALA A 90 17.19 -1.94 -9.15
CA ALA A 90 17.01 -2.17 -7.71
C ALA A 90 15.53 -2.20 -7.33
N ILE A 91 14.73 -1.25 -7.85
CA ILE A 91 13.27 -1.22 -7.64
C ILE A 91 12.61 -2.45 -8.25
N ALA A 92 12.94 -2.83 -9.48
CA ALA A 92 12.33 -3.99 -10.15
C ALA A 92 12.55 -5.29 -9.38
N GLU A 93 13.73 -5.49 -8.82
CA GLU A 93 14.07 -6.67 -7.99
C GLU A 93 13.27 -6.73 -6.69
N HIS A 94 12.97 -5.57 -6.07
CA HIS A 94 12.28 -5.46 -4.78
C HIS A 94 10.75 -5.27 -4.91
N PHE A 95 10.26 -4.94 -6.11
CA PHE A 95 8.84 -4.68 -6.36
C PHE A 95 7.97 -5.95 -6.20
N GLY A 96 8.44 -7.08 -6.74
CA GLY A 96 7.71 -8.35 -6.72
C GLY A 96 7.36 -8.85 -5.32
N PRO A 97 8.29 -8.89 -4.38
CA PRO A 97 8.04 -9.26 -2.98
C PRO A 97 7.00 -8.38 -2.30
N THR A 98 7.11 -7.05 -2.40
CA THR A 98 6.12 -6.11 -1.83
C THR A 98 4.74 -6.31 -2.43
N LEU A 99 4.64 -6.42 -3.76
CA LEU A 99 3.37 -6.63 -4.44
C LEU A 99 2.72 -7.96 -4.04
N SER A 100 3.50 -9.05 -3.97
CA SER A 100 3.01 -10.35 -3.54
C SER A 100 2.48 -10.32 -2.11
N LEU A 101 3.21 -9.66 -1.19
CA LEU A 101 2.79 -9.49 0.19
C LEU A 101 1.50 -8.66 0.28
N ALA A 102 1.43 -7.52 -0.41
CA ALA A 102 0.25 -6.64 -0.41
C ALA A 102 -0.99 -7.34 -0.98
N LEU A 103 -0.86 -8.08 -2.09
CA LEU A 103 -1.96 -8.84 -2.69
C LEU A 103 -2.49 -9.94 -1.76
N LEU A 104 -1.60 -10.70 -1.14
CA LEU A 104 -2.00 -11.76 -0.19
C LEU A 104 -2.65 -11.15 1.07
N ALA A 105 -2.09 -10.08 1.63
CA ALA A 105 -2.67 -9.38 2.76
C ALA A 105 -4.06 -8.81 2.43
N GLN A 106 -4.22 -8.21 1.24
CA GLN A 106 -5.51 -7.69 0.78
C GLN A 106 -6.53 -8.82 0.60
N LEU A 107 -6.12 -9.95 0.05
CA LEU A 107 -7.00 -11.11 -0.10
C LEU A 107 -7.48 -11.62 1.25
N ILE A 108 -6.58 -11.77 2.23
CA ILE A 108 -6.91 -12.17 3.60
C ILE A 108 -7.86 -11.14 4.24
N ALA A 109 -7.56 -9.85 4.08
CA ALA A 109 -8.42 -8.79 4.59
C ALA A 109 -9.85 -8.86 4.03
N LEU A 110 -10.00 -9.09 2.73
CA LEU A 110 -11.31 -9.22 2.08
C LEU A 110 -12.05 -10.48 2.52
N LEU A 111 -11.37 -11.62 2.59
CA LEU A 111 -11.95 -12.90 3.02
C LEU A 111 -12.49 -12.84 4.46
N ILE A 112 -11.91 -12.01 5.31
CA ILE A 112 -12.38 -11.80 6.69
C ILE A 112 -13.41 -10.67 6.75
N ALA A 113 -13.11 -9.52 6.16
CA ALA A 113 -13.89 -8.29 6.34
C ALA A 113 -15.28 -8.36 5.72
N LEU A 114 -15.40 -8.89 4.49
CA LEU A 114 -16.68 -8.90 3.79
C LEU A 114 -17.70 -9.81 4.49
N PRO A 115 -17.40 -11.08 4.80
CA PRO A 115 -18.36 -11.93 5.49
C PRO A 115 -18.70 -11.41 6.89
N CYS A 116 -17.69 -11.03 7.67
CA CYS A 116 -17.87 -10.52 9.03
C CYS A 116 -18.67 -9.20 9.04
N GLY A 117 -18.39 -8.28 8.11
CA GLY A 117 -19.10 -7.01 7.99
C GLY A 117 -20.57 -7.19 7.61
N VAL A 118 -20.84 -8.08 6.65
CA VAL A 118 -22.22 -8.41 6.24
C VAL A 118 -22.99 -9.09 7.39
N VAL A 119 -22.38 -10.07 8.05
CA VAL A 119 -23.01 -10.75 9.20
C VAL A 119 -23.29 -9.77 10.34
N ALA A 120 -22.35 -8.87 10.64
CA ALA A 120 -22.54 -7.85 11.65
C ALA A 120 -23.66 -6.85 11.29
N ALA A 121 -23.79 -6.49 10.01
CA ALA A 121 -24.88 -5.64 9.54
C ALA A 121 -26.24 -6.33 9.62
N LEU A 122 -26.34 -7.57 9.17
CA LEU A 122 -27.60 -8.34 9.23
C LEU A 122 -28.08 -8.62 10.64
N LYS A 123 -27.14 -8.83 11.55
CA LYS A 123 -27.43 -9.04 12.99
C LYS A 123 -27.26 -7.77 13.81
N HIS A 124 -27.50 -6.61 13.21
CA HIS A 124 -27.38 -5.32 13.88
C HIS A 124 -28.09 -5.26 15.23
N GLY A 125 -27.39 -4.78 16.26
CA GLY A 125 -27.90 -4.71 17.64
C GLY A 125 -27.86 -6.01 18.43
N SER A 126 -27.49 -7.16 17.80
CA SER A 126 -27.38 -8.45 18.48
C SER A 126 -26.03 -8.64 19.19
N ARG A 127 -25.94 -9.71 20.00
CA ARG A 127 -24.66 -10.13 20.62
C ARG A 127 -23.59 -10.46 19.57
N THR A 128 -23.95 -11.07 18.44
CA THR A 128 -23.03 -11.36 17.34
C THR A 128 -22.44 -10.08 16.77
N ASP A 129 -23.25 -9.05 16.52
CA ASP A 129 -22.77 -7.74 16.07
C ASP A 129 -21.83 -7.12 17.11
N ALA A 130 -22.18 -7.20 18.40
CA ALA A 130 -21.34 -6.66 19.47
C ALA A 130 -19.97 -7.36 19.52
N VAL A 131 -19.92 -8.70 19.45
CA VAL A 131 -18.66 -9.47 19.44
C VAL A 131 -17.81 -9.12 18.22
N LEU A 132 -18.39 -9.11 17.01
CA LEU A 132 -17.65 -8.77 15.80
C LEU A 132 -17.09 -7.35 15.84
N ARG A 133 -17.83 -6.38 16.40
CA ARG A 133 -17.32 -5.01 16.60
C ARG A 133 -16.16 -4.95 17.60
N VAL A 134 -16.24 -5.70 18.70
CA VAL A 134 -15.15 -5.78 19.68
C VAL A 134 -13.90 -6.41 19.06
N VAL A 135 -14.05 -7.50 18.32
CA VAL A 135 -12.93 -8.15 17.60
C VAL A 135 -12.30 -7.19 16.60
N ALA A 136 -13.10 -6.46 15.81
CA ALA A 136 -12.58 -5.46 14.90
C ALA A 136 -11.88 -4.30 15.65
N LEU A 137 -12.41 -3.86 16.78
CA LEU A 137 -11.77 -2.82 17.60
C LEU A 137 -10.40 -3.28 18.12
N LEU A 138 -10.31 -4.51 18.63
CA LEU A 138 -9.05 -5.12 19.06
C LEU A 138 -8.06 -5.23 17.89
N GLY A 139 -8.53 -5.63 16.71
CA GLY A 139 -7.69 -5.71 15.51
C GLY A 139 -7.08 -4.37 15.08
N VAL A 140 -7.78 -3.25 15.30
CA VAL A 140 -7.24 -1.90 15.04
C VAL A 140 -6.35 -1.41 16.20
N ALA A 141 -6.67 -1.79 17.43
CA ALA A 141 -5.93 -1.34 18.62
C ALA A 141 -4.54 -1.97 18.73
N ILE A 142 -4.36 -3.19 18.21
CA ILE A 142 -3.07 -3.87 18.23
C ILE A 142 -2.19 -3.31 17.10
N PRO A 143 -1.01 -2.75 17.41
CA PRO A 143 -0.08 -2.32 16.37
C PRO A 143 0.32 -3.48 15.45
N GLY A 144 0.37 -3.24 14.13
CA GLY A 144 0.65 -4.28 13.14
C GLY A 144 1.96 -5.04 13.38
N PHE A 145 3.01 -4.32 13.83
CA PHE A 145 4.29 -4.95 14.16
C PHE A 145 4.18 -5.89 15.37
N LEU A 146 3.36 -5.55 16.37
CA LEU A 146 3.14 -6.41 17.52
C LEU A 146 2.36 -7.67 17.11
N MET A 147 1.35 -7.53 16.25
CA MET A 147 0.65 -8.67 15.67
C MET A 147 1.62 -9.60 14.91
N ALA A 148 2.52 -9.03 14.11
CA ALA A 148 3.54 -9.78 13.39
C ALA A 148 4.44 -10.58 14.34
N LEU A 149 4.95 -9.94 15.41
CA LEU A 149 5.80 -10.59 16.42
C LEU A 149 5.05 -11.69 17.20
N MET A 150 3.79 -11.46 17.56
CA MET A 150 2.96 -12.46 18.25
C MET A 150 2.72 -13.69 17.37
N LEU A 151 2.39 -13.49 16.09
CA LEU A 151 2.20 -14.57 15.13
C LEU A 151 3.51 -15.33 14.88
N MET A 152 4.63 -14.62 14.75
CA MET A 152 5.95 -15.21 14.60
C MET A 152 6.30 -16.07 15.83
N TRP A 153 6.14 -15.52 17.04
CA TRP A 153 6.39 -16.25 18.29
C TRP A 153 5.56 -17.53 18.40
N LEU A 154 4.26 -17.44 18.11
CA LEU A 154 3.34 -18.56 18.20
C LEU A 154 3.62 -19.63 17.13
N PHE A 155 3.60 -19.24 15.83
CA PHE A 155 3.60 -20.20 14.73
C PHE A 155 5.00 -20.62 14.26
N ALA A 156 5.98 -19.73 14.38
CA ALA A 156 7.34 -20.04 13.92
C ALA A 156 8.25 -20.53 15.04
N VAL A 157 8.20 -19.93 16.22
CA VAL A 157 9.09 -20.27 17.33
C VAL A 157 8.51 -21.41 18.17
N THR A 158 7.24 -21.29 18.62
CA THR A 158 6.62 -22.24 19.54
C THR A 158 6.11 -23.48 18.80
N LEU A 159 5.24 -23.32 17.81
CA LEU A 159 4.64 -24.42 17.05
C LEU A 159 5.55 -24.96 15.94
N ARG A 160 6.49 -24.17 15.47
CA ARG A 160 7.49 -24.51 14.42
C ARG A 160 6.86 -25.00 13.10
N VAL A 161 5.68 -24.50 12.74
CA VAL A 161 4.95 -24.90 11.52
C VAL A 161 5.25 -23.99 10.33
N LEU A 162 5.67 -22.74 10.57
CA LEU A 162 5.98 -21.74 9.54
C LEU A 162 7.39 -21.18 9.74
N PRO A 163 8.03 -20.65 8.69
CA PRO A 163 9.35 -20.04 8.81
C PRO A 163 9.29 -18.74 9.62
N VAL A 164 10.36 -18.43 10.35
CA VAL A 164 10.50 -17.21 11.15
C VAL A 164 10.64 -15.98 10.25
N ALA A 165 11.49 -16.07 9.20
CA ALA A 165 11.83 -14.96 8.33
C ALA A 165 12.31 -15.49 6.96
N GLY A 166 12.46 -14.57 6.00
CA GLY A 166 12.94 -14.85 4.65
C GLY A 166 11.85 -14.76 3.60
N TYR A 167 12.23 -15.00 2.36
CA TYR A 167 11.39 -14.94 1.19
C TYR A 167 11.72 -16.05 0.21
N ALA A 168 10.71 -16.65 -0.38
CA ALA A 168 10.87 -17.58 -1.49
C ALA A 168 10.15 -17.00 -2.71
N PRO A 169 10.85 -16.71 -3.83
CA PRO A 169 10.21 -16.23 -5.05
C PRO A 169 9.29 -17.30 -5.66
N LEU A 170 8.32 -16.89 -6.46
CA LEU A 170 7.38 -17.79 -7.13
C LEU A 170 8.08 -18.85 -8.00
N SER A 171 9.28 -18.55 -8.51
CA SER A 171 10.11 -19.49 -9.28
C SER A 171 10.53 -20.72 -8.47
N LYS A 172 10.54 -20.65 -7.14
CA LYS A 172 10.80 -21.79 -6.23
C LYS A 172 9.53 -22.59 -5.89
N GLY A 173 8.40 -22.25 -6.50
CA GLY A 173 7.12 -22.91 -6.36
C GLY A 173 6.14 -22.19 -5.41
N TRP A 174 4.85 -22.31 -5.74
CA TRP A 174 3.75 -21.64 -5.04
C TRP A 174 3.68 -21.98 -3.55
N PHE A 175 3.89 -23.23 -3.19
CA PHE A 175 3.82 -23.68 -1.80
C PHE A 175 4.89 -23.01 -0.93
N SER A 176 6.13 -22.97 -1.41
CA SER A 176 7.23 -22.32 -0.72
C SER A 176 6.96 -20.81 -0.59
N HIS A 177 6.52 -20.15 -1.68
CA HIS A 177 6.18 -18.74 -1.68
C HIS A 177 5.09 -18.39 -0.64
N LEU A 178 3.98 -19.11 -0.65
CA LEU A 178 2.89 -18.91 0.31
C LEU A 178 3.32 -19.20 1.75
N ARG A 179 4.15 -20.21 1.97
CA ARG A 179 4.63 -20.57 3.30
C ARG A 179 5.46 -19.46 3.96
N TYR A 180 6.31 -18.77 3.19
CA TYR A 180 7.09 -17.64 3.70
C TYR A 180 6.25 -16.37 3.87
N LEU A 181 5.26 -16.14 3.02
CA LEU A 181 4.40 -14.96 3.09
C LEU A 181 3.18 -15.11 4.03
N ALA A 182 2.89 -16.31 4.53
CA ALA A 182 1.70 -16.56 5.35
C ALA A 182 1.64 -15.67 6.59
N LEU A 183 2.65 -15.68 7.45
CA LEU A 183 2.66 -14.86 8.67
C LEU A 183 2.66 -13.37 8.39
N PRO A 184 3.52 -12.83 7.53
CA PRO A 184 3.50 -11.41 7.17
C PRO A 184 2.16 -10.98 6.54
N ALA A 185 1.58 -11.78 5.64
CA ALA A 185 0.31 -11.46 5.01
C ALA A 185 -0.88 -11.52 5.99
N ILE A 186 -0.89 -12.48 6.92
CA ILE A 186 -1.91 -12.56 7.98
C ILE A 186 -1.80 -11.34 8.91
N SER A 187 -0.59 -10.96 9.33
CA SER A 187 -0.40 -9.83 10.24
C SER A 187 -0.92 -8.51 9.64
N LEU A 188 -0.56 -8.21 8.40
CA LEU A 188 -1.04 -7.04 7.69
C LEU A 188 -2.54 -7.13 7.35
N GLY A 189 -2.97 -8.31 6.88
CA GLY A 189 -4.34 -8.57 6.45
C GLY A 189 -5.35 -8.47 7.59
N CYS A 190 -5.02 -8.93 8.80
CA CYS A 190 -5.89 -8.83 9.96
C CYS A 190 -6.16 -7.36 10.39
N VAL A 191 -5.15 -6.51 10.36
CA VAL A 191 -5.31 -5.08 10.67
C VAL A 191 -6.23 -4.42 9.65
N GLN A 192 -6.02 -4.69 8.35
CA GLN A 192 -6.86 -4.14 7.29
C GLN A 192 -8.28 -4.74 7.30
N ALA A 193 -8.41 -6.03 7.64
CA ALA A 193 -9.71 -6.67 7.77
C ALA A 193 -10.59 -5.96 8.81
N ALA A 194 -10.02 -5.52 9.93
CA ALA A 194 -10.74 -4.82 10.98
C ALA A 194 -11.31 -3.48 10.48
N LEU A 195 -10.54 -2.72 9.71
CA LEU A 195 -10.99 -1.46 9.11
C LEU A 195 -12.05 -1.69 8.03
N LEU A 196 -11.80 -2.60 7.09
CA LEU A 196 -12.72 -2.93 6.00
C LEU A 196 -14.03 -3.53 6.51
N MET A 197 -14.00 -4.35 7.56
CA MET A 197 -15.19 -4.90 8.19
C MET A 197 -16.11 -3.78 8.72
N ARG A 198 -15.56 -2.78 9.39
CA ARG A 198 -16.34 -1.63 9.90
C ARG A 198 -17.01 -0.86 8.77
N MET A 199 -16.28 -0.60 7.68
CA MET A 199 -16.80 0.09 6.50
C MET A 199 -17.88 -0.76 5.80
N THR A 200 -17.62 -2.06 5.59
CA THR A 200 -18.59 -2.99 5.02
C THR A 200 -19.89 -3.03 5.84
N ARG A 201 -19.75 -3.15 7.16
CA ARG A 201 -20.91 -3.14 8.06
C ARG A 201 -21.72 -1.86 7.92
N ALA A 202 -21.09 -0.69 7.97
CA ALA A 202 -21.77 0.60 7.87
C ALA A 202 -22.50 0.74 6.52
N SER A 203 -21.81 0.46 5.43
CA SER A 203 -22.39 0.54 4.07
C SER A 203 -23.54 -0.43 3.84
N VAL A 204 -23.47 -1.64 4.41
CA VAL A 204 -24.57 -2.62 4.28
C VAL A 204 -25.78 -2.19 5.13
N ILE A 205 -25.57 -1.67 6.36
CA ILE A 205 -26.68 -1.14 7.19
C ILE A 205 -27.41 -0.02 6.45
N GLU A 206 -26.67 0.93 5.88
CA GLU A 206 -27.25 2.03 5.11
C GLU A 206 -28.02 1.50 3.88
N ALA A 207 -27.43 0.60 3.12
CA ALA A 207 -28.06 -0.01 1.94
C ALA A 207 -29.36 -0.76 2.28
N MET A 208 -29.43 -1.41 3.45
CA MET A 208 -30.61 -2.12 3.92
C MET A 208 -31.81 -1.19 4.22
N GLN A 209 -31.57 0.12 4.38
CA GLN A 209 -32.62 1.11 4.63
C GLN A 209 -33.23 1.69 3.34
N LEU A 210 -32.63 1.41 2.18
CA LEU A 210 -33.09 1.92 0.89
C LEU A 210 -34.46 1.36 0.50
N ASP A 211 -35.27 2.15 -0.18
CA ASP A 211 -36.63 1.78 -0.58
C ASP A 211 -36.68 0.62 -1.57
N CYS A 212 -35.65 0.46 -2.42
CA CYS A 212 -35.53 -0.70 -3.30
C CYS A 212 -35.40 -2.02 -2.49
N VAL A 213 -34.73 -2.00 -1.34
CA VAL A 213 -34.60 -3.15 -0.44
C VAL A 213 -35.92 -3.44 0.26
N LYS A 214 -36.60 -2.40 0.77
CA LYS A 214 -37.93 -2.52 1.38
C LYS A 214 -38.94 -3.09 0.39
N THR A 215 -38.93 -2.60 -0.85
CA THR A 215 -39.81 -3.09 -1.92
C THR A 215 -39.51 -4.57 -2.27
N ALA A 216 -38.25 -4.98 -2.34
CA ALA A 216 -37.87 -6.37 -2.59
C ALA A 216 -38.41 -7.30 -1.47
N ARG A 217 -38.30 -6.89 -0.19
CA ARG A 217 -38.89 -7.62 0.93
C ARG A 217 -40.40 -7.71 0.86
N ALA A 218 -41.09 -6.60 0.54
CA ALA A 218 -42.53 -6.57 0.39
C ALA A 218 -43.04 -7.52 -0.73
N LYS A 219 -42.22 -7.76 -1.76
CA LYS A 219 -42.45 -8.73 -2.84
C LYS A 219 -42.10 -10.18 -2.47
N GLY A 220 -41.73 -10.45 -1.23
CA GLY A 220 -41.44 -11.82 -0.76
C GLY A 220 -40.09 -12.38 -1.20
N VAL A 221 -39.12 -11.53 -1.62
CA VAL A 221 -37.79 -12.00 -1.98
C VAL A 221 -37.08 -12.49 -0.72
N SER A 222 -36.44 -13.65 -0.79
CA SER A 222 -35.67 -14.21 0.36
C SER A 222 -34.58 -13.29 0.86
N GLU A 223 -34.35 -13.21 2.17
CA GLU A 223 -33.36 -12.32 2.79
C GLU A 223 -31.96 -12.48 2.20
N VAL A 224 -31.50 -13.68 1.91
CA VAL A 224 -30.20 -13.93 1.27
C VAL A 224 -30.12 -13.22 -0.09
N ARG A 225 -31.17 -13.31 -0.92
CA ARG A 225 -31.22 -12.64 -2.22
C ARG A 225 -31.35 -11.12 -2.06
N VAL A 226 -32.11 -10.64 -1.07
CA VAL A 226 -32.20 -9.21 -0.73
C VAL A 226 -30.81 -8.67 -0.41
N VAL A 227 -30.05 -9.36 0.41
CA VAL A 227 -28.70 -8.94 0.79
C VAL A 227 -27.74 -8.98 -0.39
N LEU A 228 -27.63 -10.12 -1.08
CA LEU A 228 -26.61 -10.31 -2.13
C LEU A 228 -26.92 -9.49 -3.39
N SER A 229 -28.20 -9.39 -3.80
CA SER A 229 -28.56 -8.75 -5.08
C SER A 229 -28.98 -7.28 -4.94
N HIS A 230 -29.47 -6.85 -3.77
CA HIS A 230 -29.97 -5.50 -3.57
C HIS A 230 -29.07 -4.69 -2.62
N ALA A 231 -28.82 -5.17 -1.39
CA ALA A 231 -28.04 -4.40 -0.41
C ALA A 231 -26.57 -4.32 -0.78
N LEU A 232 -25.89 -5.45 -1.04
CA LEU A 232 -24.48 -5.46 -1.38
C LEU A 232 -24.16 -4.73 -2.68
N ARG A 233 -25.06 -4.78 -3.67
CA ARG A 233 -24.89 -4.03 -4.92
C ARG A 233 -24.87 -2.52 -4.68
N ASN A 234 -25.70 -2.02 -3.77
CA ASN A 234 -25.72 -0.60 -3.40
C ASN A 234 -24.55 -0.22 -2.46
N ALA A 235 -24.14 -1.13 -1.57
CA ALA A 235 -23.00 -0.98 -0.71
C ALA A 235 -21.64 -1.16 -1.43
N ALA A 236 -21.62 -1.67 -2.65
CA ALA A 236 -20.40 -2.02 -3.36
C ALA A 236 -19.47 -0.84 -3.61
N LEU A 237 -20.00 0.34 -3.92
CA LEU A 237 -19.18 1.52 -4.21
C LEU A 237 -18.38 1.99 -2.99
N PRO A 238 -18.97 2.26 -1.80
CA PRO A 238 -18.21 2.61 -0.60
C PRO A 238 -17.22 1.51 -0.19
N ILE A 239 -17.60 0.24 -0.33
CA ILE A 239 -16.71 -0.90 -0.04
C ILE A 239 -15.51 -0.90 -0.99
N LEU A 240 -15.74 -0.75 -2.31
CA LEU A 240 -14.67 -0.72 -3.31
C LEU A 240 -13.67 0.41 -3.07
N THR A 241 -14.17 1.59 -2.70
CA THR A 241 -13.30 2.72 -2.31
C THR A 241 -12.42 2.36 -1.12
N SER A 242 -13.03 1.77 -0.08
CA SER A 242 -12.31 1.35 1.11
C SER A 242 -11.26 0.28 0.79
N VAL A 243 -11.54 -0.63 -0.14
CA VAL A 243 -10.61 -1.64 -0.65
C VAL A 243 -9.42 -0.99 -1.35
N GLY A 244 -9.66 0.00 -2.19
CA GLY A 244 -8.58 0.73 -2.86
C GLY A 244 -7.67 1.47 -1.89
N TYR A 245 -8.24 2.23 -0.96
CA TYR A 245 -7.46 2.90 0.09
C TYR A 245 -6.68 1.90 0.96
N SER A 246 -7.30 0.78 1.31
CA SER A 246 -6.66 -0.28 2.09
C SER A 246 -5.46 -0.88 1.34
N PHE A 247 -5.57 -1.08 0.03
CA PHE A 247 -4.48 -1.61 -0.77
C PHE A 247 -3.29 -0.63 -0.87
N GLY A 248 -3.55 0.67 -1.06
CA GLY A 248 -2.51 1.69 -0.99
C GLY A 248 -1.81 1.74 0.38
N ALA A 249 -2.60 1.64 1.46
CA ALA A 249 -2.08 1.57 2.82
C ALA A 249 -1.23 0.31 3.08
N LEU A 250 -1.57 -0.83 2.47
CA LEU A 250 -0.77 -2.06 2.58
C LEU A 250 0.61 -1.92 1.95
N ILE A 251 0.71 -1.28 0.78
CA ILE A 251 2.00 -1.05 0.11
C ILE A 251 2.91 -0.16 0.97
N THR A 252 2.36 0.91 1.52
CA THR A 252 3.10 1.82 2.39
C THR A 252 3.39 1.19 3.76
N GLY A 253 2.43 0.44 4.31
CA GLY A 253 2.54 -0.22 5.61
C GLY A 253 3.39 -1.49 5.61
N ALA A 254 3.73 -2.03 4.45
CA ALA A 254 4.55 -3.24 4.33
C ALA A 254 5.97 -3.06 4.86
N VAL A 255 6.49 -1.83 4.89
CA VAL A 255 7.89 -1.50 5.28
C VAL A 255 8.31 -2.18 6.59
N VAL A 256 7.54 -1.99 7.66
CA VAL A 256 7.85 -2.57 8.97
C VAL A 256 7.75 -4.10 8.96
N THR A 257 6.75 -4.63 8.25
CA THR A 257 6.55 -6.08 8.13
C THR A 257 7.65 -6.74 7.31
N GLU A 258 8.08 -6.10 6.22
CA GLU A 258 9.21 -6.56 5.40
C GLU A 258 10.51 -6.60 6.23
N ALA A 259 10.76 -5.58 7.05
CA ALA A 259 11.91 -5.56 7.94
C ALA A 259 11.86 -6.68 8.99
N ILE A 260 10.70 -6.88 9.67
CA ILE A 260 10.53 -7.92 10.70
C ILE A 260 10.74 -9.33 10.12
N PHE A 261 10.17 -9.61 8.94
CA PHE A 261 10.24 -10.93 8.32
C PHE A 261 11.41 -11.08 7.33
N ASN A 262 12.28 -10.08 7.21
CA ASN A 262 13.42 -10.04 6.28
C ASN A 262 12.99 -10.38 4.84
N ILE A 263 11.96 -9.69 4.35
CA ILE A 263 11.45 -9.82 2.98
C ILE A 263 12.15 -8.75 2.12
N PRO A 264 12.83 -9.11 1.01
CA PRO A 264 13.54 -8.16 0.16
C PRO A 264 12.54 -7.35 -0.70
N GLY A 265 11.76 -6.50 -0.06
CA GLY A 265 10.77 -5.63 -0.70
C GLY A 265 11.19 -4.17 -0.76
N LEU A 266 10.32 -3.32 -1.36
CA LEU A 266 10.54 -1.87 -1.49
C LEU A 266 10.71 -1.17 -0.14
N GLY A 267 10.00 -1.63 0.89
CA GLY A 267 10.10 -1.09 2.23
C GLY A 267 11.46 -1.37 2.86
N GLN A 268 11.98 -2.59 2.72
CA GLN A 268 13.32 -2.94 3.17
C GLN A 268 14.38 -2.16 2.37
N LEU A 269 14.18 -2.03 1.05
CA LEU A 269 15.07 -1.26 0.17
C LEU A 269 15.17 0.20 0.63
N VAL A 270 14.04 0.88 0.86
CA VAL A 270 14.06 2.28 1.30
C VAL A 270 14.66 2.45 2.69
N THR A 271 14.36 1.54 3.63
CA THR A 271 14.90 1.61 5.01
C THR A 271 16.43 1.47 5.00
N SER A 272 16.95 0.48 4.30
CA SER A 272 18.41 0.29 4.17
C SER A 272 19.09 1.43 3.42
N SER A 273 18.40 2.05 2.47
CA SER A 273 18.92 3.22 1.73
C SER A 273 18.92 4.48 2.59
N ILE A 274 17.95 4.66 3.50
CA ILE A 274 17.94 5.76 4.46
C ILE A 274 19.15 5.64 5.42
N GLU A 275 19.41 4.45 5.95
CA GLU A 275 20.55 4.20 6.83
C GLU A 275 21.90 4.50 6.16
N ARG A 276 22.00 4.21 4.86
CA ARG A 276 23.20 4.43 4.04
C ARG A 276 23.23 5.78 3.34
N ARG A 277 22.15 6.57 3.40
CA ARG A 277 22.00 7.85 2.68
C ARG A 277 22.11 7.70 1.16
N ASP A 278 21.56 6.62 0.63
CA ASP A 278 21.48 6.37 -0.81
C ASP A 278 20.31 7.14 -1.41
N TYR A 279 20.52 8.43 -1.63
CA TYR A 279 19.46 9.35 -2.03
C TYR A 279 18.77 8.99 -3.35
N PRO A 280 19.46 8.57 -4.43
CA PRO A 280 18.77 8.18 -5.65
C PRO A 280 17.79 7.04 -5.44
N VAL A 281 18.14 6.03 -4.63
CA VAL A 281 17.25 4.92 -4.30
C VAL A 281 16.06 5.38 -3.48
N ILE A 282 16.29 6.23 -2.45
CA ILE A 282 15.19 6.78 -1.63
C ILE A 282 14.20 7.54 -2.51
N GLN A 283 14.71 8.45 -3.35
CA GLN A 283 13.87 9.23 -4.28
C GLN A 283 13.10 8.34 -5.24
N GLY A 284 13.79 7.41 -5.89
CA GLY A 284 13.19 6.49 -6.85
C GLY A 284 12.08 5.64 -6.24
N VAL A 285 12.33 5.02 -5.07
CA VAL A 285 11.33 4.20 -4.37
C VAL A 285 10.12 5.04 -3.94
N LEU A 286 10.32 6.21 -3.35
CA LEU A 286 9.23 7.08 -2.91
C LEU A 286 8.37 7.54 -4.09
N LEU A 287 8.97 7.90 -5.23
CA LEU A 287 8.24 8.25 -6.45
C LEU A 287 7.44 7.07 -7.00
N VAL A 288 8.03 5.87 -7.06
CA VAL A 288 7.34 4.67 -7.54
C VAL A 288 6.19 4.30 -6.63
N VAL A 289 6.35 4.36 -5.31
CA VAL A 289 5.26 4.11 -4.35
C VAL A 289 4.15 5.15 -4.50
N ALA A 290 4.48 6.44 -4.69
CA ALA A 290 3.50 7.49 -4.92
C ALA A 290 2.75 7.30 -6.25
N LEU A 291 3.46 6.94 -7.32
CA LEU A 291 2.85 6.61 -8.61
C LEU A 291 1.91 5.41 -8.49
N LEU A 292 2.34 4.35 -7.80
CA LEU A 292 1.54 3.16 -7.59
C LEU A 292 0.24 3.47 -6.81
N ASN A 293 0.33 4.27 -5.74
CA ASN A 293 -0.86 4.75 -5.02
C ASN A 293 -1.78 5.57 -5.92
N SER A 294 -1.23 6.43 -6.77
CA SER A 294 -2.01 7.23 -7.73
C SER A 294 -2.72 6.35 -8.77
N VAL A 295 -2.04 5.29 -9.25
CA VAL A 295 -2.63 4.31 -10.18
C VAL A 295 -3.75 3.50 -9.51
N ILE A 296 -3.57 3.10 -8.25
CA ILE A 296 -4.61 2.41 -7.47
C ILE A 296 -5.84 3.31 -7.33
N ASN A 297 -5.65 4.58 -6.95
CA ASN A 297 -6.76 5.54 -6.85
C ASN A 297 -7.45 5.75 -8.19
N LEU A 298 -6.70 5.84 -9.29
CA LEU A 298 -7.25 5.90 -10.63
C LEU A 298 -8.09 4.66 -10.97
N ALA A 299 -7.58 3.46 -10.63
CA ALA A 299 -8.31 2.21 -10.86
C ALA A 299 -9.64 2.18 -10.08
N VAL A 300 -9.66 2.66 -8.83
CA VAL A 300 -10.87 2.82 -8.02
C VAL A 300 -11.82 3.82 -8.67
N ASP A 301 -11.34 4.97 -9.10
CA ASP A 301 -12.15 6.00 -9.77
C ASP A 301 -12.78 5.48 -11.09
N LEU A 302 -12.02 4.71 -11.87
CA LEU A 302 -12.52 4.08 -13.10
C LEU A 302 -13.57 2.99 -12.80
N ALA A 303 -13.37 2.22 -11.72
CA ALA A 303 -14.36 1.26 -11.25
C ALA A 303 -15.66 1.97 -10.83
N TYR A 304 -15.56 3.12 -10.14
CA TYR A 304 -16.73 3.97 -9.86
C TYR A 304 -17.51 4.32 -11.13
N GLY A 305 -16.81 4.83 -12.14
CA GLY A 305 -17.42 5.18 -13.43
C GLY A 305 -18.05 3.98 -14.17
N ALA A 306 -17.61 2.76 -13.89
CA ALA A 306 -18.17 1.54 -14.44
C ALA A 306 -19.44 1.09 -13.70
N PHE A 307 -19.47 1.17 -12.37
CA PHE A 307 -20.57 0.73 -11.51
C PHE A 307 -21.70 1.76 -11.40
N ASP A 308 -21.39 3.08 -11.43
CA ASP A 308 -22.40 4.14 -11.37
C ASP A 308 -22.32 5.08 -12.61
N PRO A 309 -23.26 4.91 -13.57
CA PRO A 309 -23.32 5.81 -14.73
C PRO A 309 -23.58 7.28 -14.37
N ARG A 310 -24.11 7.58 -13.18
CA ARG A 310 -24.37 8.95 -12.71
C ARG A 310 -23.07 9.66 -12.34
N ALA A 311 -22.08 8.95 -11.82
CA ALA A 311 -20.77 9.48 -11.50
C ALA A 311 -20.04 10.05 -12.74
N ARG A 312 -20.40 9.60 -13.95
CA ARG A 312 -19.87 10.11 -15.21
C ARG A 312 -20.33 11.54 -15.53
N LYS A 313 -21.52 11.93 -15.07
CA LYS A 313 -22.10 13.27 -15.32
C LYS A 313 -21.53 14.36 -14.41
N TRP A 314 -21.00 13.99 -13.24
CA TRP A 314 -20.36 14.94 -12.30
C TRP A 314 -18.97 15.42 -12.79
N GLY A 315 -18.42 14.80 -13.82
CA GLY A 315 -17.20 15.24 -14.49
C GLY A 315 -17.42 16.28 -15.60
N ASP A 316 -18.67 16.60 -15.93
CA ASP A 316 -19.03 17.56 -16.99
C ASP A 316 -19.50 18.94 -16.46
N ALA A 317 -19.52 19.14 -15.12
CA ALA A 317 -19.81 20.41 -14.45
C ALA A 317 -18.53 21.14 -14.05
#